data_1c53d90b9b1de1f02a2a9a52962c669e
#
_entry.id   1c53d90b9b1de1f02a2a9a52962c669e
#
_cell.length_a   1.000
_cell.length_b   1.000
_cell.length_c   1.000
_cell.angle_alpha   90.00
_cell.angle_beta   90.00
_cell.angle_gamma   90.00
#
_symmetry.space_group_name_H-M   'P 1'
#
loop_
_entity.id
_entity.type
_entity.pdbx_description
1 polymer ?
#
loop_
_entity_poly.entity_id
_entity_poly.type
_entity_poly.pdbx_seq_one_letter_code
_entity_poly.pdbx_strand_id
1 'polypeptide(L)'
;MQIANLDYISSLGKDYGWDDRTIEEALANSIRLCYAERDMLVEVDVNMAMGTIACRRRNGEGERGLWVDIRDPLMPSSKMFMQVMQMQQWGDGSPGRVMEGIVTGFRDGGVIYRVSHNMVFVPEALLSVHDFQHRPQIGQEQVLSLISSKENASGLRMGSRRGLEFVSAVMECYYPECVSGIWMGASNGWAVIRMDPDVMDEWLEHEGMNLKHLQDVLGIRRITLIPACEEGNEQEKKDAEIKHFINNSWRACKIKELTPSRIVLYTPIESNDPRKLRTFASMLEKIAPEREQIIV
;
A
#
# COMPACT_ATOMS: atom_id res chain seq x y z
N MET A 1 -12.95 -35.50 -8.24
CA MET A 1 -11.54 -35.86 -8.42
C MET A 1 -10.80 -35.60 -7.12
N GLN A 2 -9.76 -36.36 -6.78
CA GLN A 2 -8.89 -36.06 -5.64
C GLN A 2 -7.85 -35.01 -6.01
N ILE A 3 -7.52 -34.11 -5.08
CA ILE A 3 -6.52 -33.09 -5.27
C ILE A 3 -5.13 -33.74 -5.21
N ALA A 4 -4.40 -33.71 -6.30
CA ALA A 4 -3.01 -34.15 -6.30
C ALA A 4 -2.15 -33.14 -5.52
N ASN A 5 -1.21 -33.65 -4.69
CA ASN A 5 -0.33 -32.82 -3.87
C ASN A 5 -1.04 -31.94 -2.82
N LEU A 6 -2.13 -32.43 -2.26
CA LEU A 6 -2.90 -31.72 -1.21
C LEU A 6 -1.99 -31.27 -0.06
N ASP A 7 -1.08 -32.15 0.38
CA ASP A 7 -0.14 -31.84 1.48
C ASP A 7 0.79 -30.67 1.13
N TYR A 8 1.21 -30.56 -0.13
CA TYR A 8 2.03 -29.46 -0.60
C TYR A 8 1.23 -28.14 -0.61
N ILE A 9 -0.01 -28.16 -1.12
CA ILE A 9 -0.89 -26.97 -1.15
C ILE A 9 -1.22 -26.52 0.28
N SER A 10 -1.50 -27.46 1.19
CA SER A 10 -1.75 -27.17 2.60
C SER A 10 -0.51 -26.63 3.33
N SER A 11 0.69 -27.12 2.99
CA SER A 11 1.95 -26.61 3.53
C SER A 11 2.22 -25.17 3.06
N LEU A 12 2.02 -24.89 1.78
CA LEU A 12 2.10 -23.52 1.25
C LEU A 12 1.12 -22.58 1.98
N GLY A 13 -0.11 -23.03 2.22
CA GLY A 13 -1.08 -22.26 2.99
C GLY A 13 -0.55 -21.86 4.37
N LYS A 14 0.07 -22.79 5.07
CA LYS A 14 0.68 -22.53 6.40
C LYS A 14 1.85 -21.56 6.32
N ASP A 15 2.71 -21.71 5.31
CA ASP A 15 3.91 -20.88 5.13
C ASP A 15 3.53 -19.41 4.80
N TYR A 16 2.40 -19.19 4.13
CA TYR A 16 1.88 -17.88 3.77
C TYR A 16 0.74 -17.39 4.66
N GLY A 17 0.36 -18.12 5.71
CA GLY A 17 -0.73 -17.75 6.61
C GLY A 17 -2.13 -17.80 5.98
N TRP A 18 -2.34 -18.64 4.94
CA TRP A 18 -3.62 -18.80 4.27
C TRP A 18 -4.49 -19.85 4.97
N ASP A 19 -5.75 -19.55 5.16
CA ASP A 19 -6.73 -20.54 5.62
C ASP A 19 -7.23 -21.44 4.47
N ASP A 20 -7.80 -22.59 4.84
CA ASP A 20 -8.29 -23.58 3.85
C ASP A 20 -9.34 -22.98 2.92
N ARG A 21 -10.21 -22.10 3.42
CA ARG A 21 -11.23 -21.44 2.62
C ARG A 21 -10.63 -20.54 1.54
N THR A 22 -9.62 -19.76 1.89
CA THR A 22 -8.88 -18.91 0.94
C THR A 22 -8.24 -19.77 -0.16
N ILE A 23 -7.66 -20.92 0.21
CA ILE A 23 -7.07 -21.87 -0.74
C ILE A 23 -8.15 -22.50 -1.63
N GLU A 24 -9.28 -22.92 -1.08
CA GLU A 24 -10.42 -23.49 -1.83
C GLU A 24 -10.95 -22.51 -2.89
N GLU A 25 -11.19 -21.27 -2.49
CA GLU A 25 -11.65 -20.22 -3.40
C GLU A 25 -10.63 -19.91 -4.50
N ALA A 26 -9.32 -19.85 -4.16
CA ALA A 26 -8.27 -19.61 -5.13
C ALA A 26 -8.15 -20.75 -6.16
N LEU A 27 -8.20 -21.98 -5.67
CA LEU A 27 -8.12 -23.15 -6.55
C LEU A 27 -9.34 -23.22 -7.47
N ALA A 28 -10.54 -22.98 -6.93
CA ALA A 28 -11.77 -22.92 -7.72
C ALA A 28 -11.70 -21.83 -8.80
N ASN A 29 -11.23 -20.64 -8.45
CA ASN A 29 -11.08 -19.52 -9.39
C ASN A 29 -10.01 -19.78 -10.44
N SER A 30 -8.89 -20.41 -10.06
CA SER A 30 -7.84 -20.80 -10.99
C SER A 30 -8.34 -21.81 -12.03
N ILE A 31 -9.13 -22.80 -11.59
CA ILE A 31 -9.77 -23.78 -12.50
C ILE A 31 -10.76 -23.07 -13.42
N ARG A 32 -11.61 -22.18 -12.91
CA ARG A 32 -12.55 -21.39 -13.74
C ARG A 32 -11.82 -20.60 -14.82
N LEU A 33 -10.67 -19.99 -14.50
CA LEU A 33 -9.85 -19.28 -15.49
C LEU A 33 -9.32 -20.18 -16.60
N CYS A 34 -8.88 -21.42 -16.29
CA CYS A 34 -8.45 -22.39 -17.32
C CYS A 34 -9.57 -22.71 -18.34
N TYR A 35 -10.83 -22.65 -17.90
CA TYR A 35 -11.97 -22.88 -18.78
C TYR A 35 -12.45 -21.61 -19.47
N ALA A 36 -12.32 -20.46 -18.83
CA ALA A 36 -12.66 -19.15 -19.42
C ALA A 36 -11.78 -18.84 -20.65
N GLU A 37 -10.50 -19.24 -20.66
CA GLU A 37 -9.62 -19.16 -21.83
C GLU A 37 -10.13 -19.96 -23.05
N ARG A 38 -11.10 -20.85 -22.85
CA ARG A 38 -11.73 -21.69 -23.87
C ARG A 38 -13.21 -21.35 -24.10
N ASP A 39 -13.65 -20.18 -23.64
CA ASP A 39 -15.03 -19.73 -23.69
C ASP A 39 -16.02 -20.70 -23.05
N MET A 40 -15.57 -21.43 -22.02
CA MET A 40 -16.39 -22.43 -21.31
C MET A 40 -16.72 -21.95 -19.90
N LEU A 41 -18.01 -21.90 -19.58
CA LEU A 41 -18.49 -21.58 -18.24
C LEU A 41 -18.57 -22.86 -17.40
N VAL A 42 -17.86 -22.87 -16.27
CA VAL A 42 -17.83 -24.00 -15.34
C VAL A 42 -18.16 -23.58 -13.91
N GLU A 43 -18.81 -24.49 -13.20
CA GLU A 43 -19.00 -24.42 -11.78
C GLU A 43 -17.98 -25.34 -11.11
N VAL A 44 -17.24 -24.80 -10.12
CA VAL A 44 -16.16 -25.53 -9.45
C VAL A 44 -16.38 -25.44 -7.95
N ASP A 45 -16.38 -26.58 -7.30
CA ASP A 45 -16.42 -26.73 -5.86
C ASP A 45 -15.17 -27.48 -5.40
N VAL A 46 -14.44 -26.89 -4.45
CA VAL A 46 -13.21 -27.44 -3.90
C VAL A 46 -13.41 -27.66 -2.41
N ASN A 47 -13.03 -28.81 -1.91
CA ASN A 47 -13.09 -29.14 -0.48
C ASN A 47 -11.70 -29.64 -0.05
N MET A 48 -10.96 -28.80 0.66
CA MET A 48 -9.61 -29.12 1.14
C MET A 48 -9.63 -30.21 2.23
N ALA A 49 -10.65 -30.18 3.11
CA ALA A 49 -10.78 -31.18 4.18
C ALA A 49 -11.00 -32.59 3.66
N MET A 50 -11.71 -32.72 2.53
CA MET A 50 -11.95 -33.99 1.86
C MET A 50 -10.95 -34.28 0.74
N GLY A 51 -10.11 -33.32 0.39
CA GLY A 51 -9.15 -33.42 -0.71
C GLY A 51 -9.82 -33.60 -2.08
N THR A 52 -11.01 -33.00 -2.29
CA THR A 52 -11.80 -33.24 -3.50
C THR A 52 -12.11 -31.99 -4.30
N ILE A 53 -12.19 -32.17 -5.64
CA ILE A 53 -12.66 -31.14 -6.57
C ILE A 53 -13.85 -31.71 -7.35
N ALA A 54 -14.97 -30.97 -7.34
CA ALA A 54 -16.10 -31.18 -8.24
C ALA A 54 -16.12 -30.08 -9.29
N CYS A 55 -16.20 -30.43 -10.56
CA CYS A 55 -16.27 -29.47 -11.67
C CYS A 55 -17.43 -29.85 -12.60
N ARG A 56 -18.27 -28.87 -12.95
CA ARG A 56 -19.41 -29.05 -13.83
C ARG A 56 -19.38 -28.01 -14.93
N ARG A 57 -19.70 -28.41 -16.16
CA ARG A 57 -19.90 -27.49 -17.28
C ARG A 57 -21.37 -27.38 -17.65
N ARG A 58 -21.74 -26.24 -18.18
CA ARG A 58 -23.08 -26.04 -18.73
C ARG A 58 -23.10 -26.52 -20.19
N ASN A 59 -24.00 -27.46 -20.51
CA ASN A 59 -24.23 -27.90 -21.85
C ASN A 59 -25.49 -27.22 -22.41
N GLY A 60 -25.36 -26.46 -23.52
CA GLY A 60 -26.43 -25.78 -24.23
C GLY A 60 -26.39 -24.26 -24.16
N GLU A 61 -27.02 -23.61 -25.13
CA GLU A 61 -27.13 -22.15 -25.17
C GLU A 61 -28.23 -21.65 -24.23
N GLY A 62 -27.92 -20.58 -23.48
CA GLY A 62 -28.85 -19.87 -22.62
C GLY A 62 -29.10 -20.47 -21.24
N GLU A 63 -30.09 -19.93 -20.50
CA GLU A 63 -30.39 -20.27 -19.09
C GLU A 63 -30.93 -21.69 -18.84
N ARG A 64 -31.28 -22.44 -19.89
CA ARG A 64 -31.87 -23.78 -19.80
C ARG A 64 -30.86 -24.94 -19.97
N GLY A 65 -29.56 -24.66 -20.05
CA GLY A 65 -28.54 -25.69 -20.17
C GLY A 65 -28.44 -26.59 -18.94
N LEU A 66 -28.27 -27.90 -19.14
CA LEU A 66 -28.03 -28.87 -18.07
C LEU A 66 -26.58 -28.82 -17.63
N TRP A 67 -26.34 -28.92 -16.31
CA TRP A 67 -25.01 -29.08 -15.75
C TRP A 67 -24.52 -30.52 -15.89
N VAL A 68 -23.33 -30.71 -16.46
CA VAL A 68 -22.71 -32.02 -16.67
C VAL A 68 -21.39 -32.09 -15.95
N ASP A 69 -21.19 -33.14 -15.17
CA ASP A 69 -19.95 -33.35 -14.42
C ASP A 69 -18.75 -33.56 -15.37
N ILE A 70 -17.65 -32.88 -15.05
CA ILE A 70 -16.36 -33.06 -15.72
C ILE A 70 -15.54 -34.04 -14.89
N ARG A 71 -15.22 -35.21 -15.46
CA ARG A 71 -14.47 -36.27 -14.76
C ARG A 71 -13.00 -35.90 -14.50
N ASP A 72 -12.36 -35.27 -15.48
CA ASP A 72 -10.96 -34.80 -15.42
C ASP A 72 -10.92 -33.27 -15.67
N PRO A 73 -11.10 -32.45 -14.63
CA PRO A 73 -11.04 -31.01 -14.77
C PRO A 73 -9.62 -30.55 -15.12
N LEU A 74 -9.54 -29.50 -15.92
CA LEU A 74 -8.28 -28.81 -16.22
C LEU A 74 -7.72 -28.22 -14.92
N MET A 75 -6.51 -28.64 -14.57
CA MET A 75 -5.83 -28.12 -13.40
C MET A 75 -4.99 -26.90 -13.77
N PRO A 76 -5.00 -25.85 -12.95
CA PRO A 76 -4.17 -24.69 -13.14
C PRO A 76 -2.69 -25.03 -12.97
N SER A 77 -1.82 -24.33 -13.68
CA SER A 77 -0.39 -24.39 -13.39
C SER A 77 -0.13 -23.79 -12.00
N SER A 78 0.97 -24.20 -11.36
CA SER A 78 1.39 -23.61 -10.06
C SER A 78 1.53 -22.10 -10.16
N LYS A 79 2.02 -21.58 -11.28
CA LYS A 79 2.12 -20.14 -11.52
C LYS A 79 0.75 -19.46 -11.54
N MET A 80 -0.22 -20.03 -12.23
CA MET A 80 -1.59 -19.50 -12.29
C MET A 80 -2.26 -19.53 -10.92
N PHE A 81 -2.13 -20.65 -10.18
CA PHE A 81 -2.63 -20.76 -8.82
C PHE A 81 -2.04 -19.69 -7.90
N MET A 82 -0.72 -19.53 -7.90
CA MET A 82 -0.05 -18.49 -7.10
C MET A 82 -0.49 -17.08 -7.49
N GLN A 83 -0.69 -16.81 -8.78
CA GLN A 83 -1.24 -15.54 -9.23
C GLN A 83 -2.65 -15.28 -8.69
N VAL A 84 -3.53 -16.30 -8.72
CA VAL A 84 -4.89 -16.17 -8.18
C VAL A 84 -4.88 -16.05 -6.67
N MET A 85 -4.00 -16.78 -5.97
CA MET A 85 -3.81 -16.62 -4.52
C MET A 85 -3.38 -15.19 -4.17
N GLN A 86 -2.40 -14.64 -4.88
CA GLN A 86 -1.99 -13.25 -4.71
C GLN A 86 -3.14 -12.28 -5.01
N MET A 87 -3.94 -12.55 -6.06
CA MET A 87 -5.12 -11.74 -6.37
C MET A 87 -6.18 -11.79 -5.27
N GLN A 88 -6.38 -12.92 -4.61
CA GLN A 88 -7.33 -13.07 -3.51
C GLN A 88 -6.83 -12.45 -2.21
N GLN A 89 -5.56 -12.60 -1.90
CA GLN A 89 -4.93 -11.86 -0.80
C GLN A 89 -5.04 -10.34 -1.02
N TRP A 90 -4.97 -9.91 -2.29
CA TRP A 90 -5.12 -8.51 -2.66
C TRP A 90 -6.59 -8.09 -2.83
N GLY A 91 -7.59 -9.05 -2.66
CA GLY A 91 -9.04 -8.83 -2.73
C GLY A 91 -9.51 -8.33 -4.09
N ASP A 92 -10.76 -7.97 -4.15
CA ASP A 92 -11.49 -7.47 -5.32
C ASP A 92 -11.07 -6.07 -5.81
N GLY A 93 -9.92 -5.56 -5.35
CA GLY A 93 -9.43 -4.23 -5.66
C GLY A 93 -10.22 -3.13 -4.94
N SER A 94 -10.48 -3.34 -3.65
CA SER A 94 -11.10 -2.32 -2.81
C SER A 94 -10.32 -1.00 -2.82
N PRO A 95 -10.98 0.16 -2.79
CA PRO A 95 -10.32 1.44 -2.65
C PRO A 95 -9.42 1.49 -1.41
N GLY A 96 -8.26 2.13 -1.53
CA GLY A 96 -7.25 2.23 -0.48
C GLY A 96 -6.28 1.06 -0.44
N ARG A 97 -6.50 -0.02 -1.20
CA ARG A 97 -5.61 -1.17 -1.20
C ARG A 97 -4.32 -0.90 -1.97
N VAL A 98 -3.21 -1.35 -1.37
CA VAL A 98 -1.86 -1.25 -1.94
C VAL A 98 -1.58 -2.46 -2.83
N MET A 99 -0.97 -2.20 -3.98
CA MET A 99 -0.62 -3.23 -4.96
C MET A 99 0.68 -2.88 -5.67
N GLU A 100 1.38 -3.90 -6.12
CA GLU A 100 2.53 -3.75 -7.01
C GLU A 100 2.07 -3.77 -8.46
N GLY A 101 2.53 -2.80 -9.23
CA GLY A 101 2.21 -2.66 -10.64
C GLY A 101 3.44 -2.43 -11.49
N ILE A 102 3.40 -2.94 -12.72
CA ILE A 102 4.45 -2.75 -13.72
C ILE A 102 3.98 -1.66 -14.68
N VAL A 103 4.82 -0.66 -14.89
CA VAL A 103 4.57 0.38 -15.89
C VAL A 103 4.53 -0.24 -17.29
N THR A 104 3.40 -0.15 -17.98
CA THR A 104 3.22 -0.71 -19.31
C THR A 104 3.13 0.36 -20.40
N GLY A 105 2.85 1.59 -20.03
CA GLY A 105 2.73 2.66 -21.00
C GLY A 105 2.29 3.98 -20.38
N PHE A 106 2.07 4.93 -21.26
CA PHE A 106 1.66 6.27 -20.91
C PHE A 106 0.41 6.64 -21.73
N ARG A 107 -0.46 7.39 -21.11
CA ARG A 107 -1.63 7.99 -21.76
C ARG A 107 -1.63 9.48 -21.42
N ASP A 108 -2.34 10.27 -22.19
CA ASP A 108 -2.45 11.71 -21.95
C ASP A 108 -2.88 11.98 -20.51
N GLY A 109 -1.99 12.65 -19.76
CA GLY A 109 -2.20 13.02 -18.37
C GLY A 109 -1.92 11.92 -17.35
N GLY A 110 -1.15 10.84 -17.67
CA GLY A 110 -0.78 9.85 -16.65
C GLY A 110 -0.02 8.62 -17.14
N VAL A 111 0.08 7.66 -16.23
CA VAL A 111 0.83 6.40 -16.39
C VAL A 111 -0.11 5.21 -16.27
N ILE A 112 0.10 4.22 -17.14
CA ILE A 112 -0.65 2.96 -17.11
C ILE A 112 0.22 1.87 -16.48
N TYR A 113 -0.33 1.23 -15.47
CA TYR A 113 0.25 0.10 -14.77
C TYR A 113 -0.53 -1.17 -15.06
N ARG A 114 0.18 -2.27 -15.20
CA ARG A 114 -0.41 -3.60 -15.14
C ARG A 114 -0.26 -4.14 -13.72
N VAL A 115 -1.38 -4.43 -13.09
CA VAL A 115 -1.48 -5.05 -11.77
C VAL A 115 -2.16 -6.40 -11.97
N SER A 116 -1.40 -7.49 -11.94
CA SER A 116 -1.87 -8.81 -12.34
C SER A 116 -2.52 -8.80 -13.74
N HIS A 117 -3.81 -9.02 -13.83
CA HIS A 117 -4.58 -9.01 -15.10
C HIS A 117 -5.31 -7.68 -15.36
N ASN A 118 -5.25 -6.75 -14.43
CA ASN A 118 -5.96 -5.47 -14.51
C ASN A 118 -5.03 -4.36 -14.97
N MET A 119 -5.60 -3.40 -15.67
CA MET A 119 -4.90 -2.18 -16.04
C MET A 119 -5.36 -1.04 -15.13
N VAL A 120 -4.39 -0.36 -14.53
CA VAL A 120 -4.62 0.76 -13.62
C VAL A 120 -4.02 2.01 -14.22
N PHE A 121 -4.80 3.07 -14.30
CA PHE A 121 -4.36 4.38 -14.73
C PHE A 121 -4.11 5.26 -13.50
N VAL A 122 -2.93 5.82 -13.40
CA VAL A 122 -2.57 6.81 -12.38
C VAL A 122 -2.42 8.16 -13.07
N PRO A 123 -3.37 9.10 -12.85
CA PRO A 123 -3.29 10.45 -13.41
C PRO A 123 -2.03 11.17 -12.93
N GLU A 124 -1.53 12.10 -13.72
CA GLU A 124 -0.35 12.92 -13.40
C GLU A 124 -0.48 13.64 -12.04
N ALA A 125 -1.68 14.13 -11.73
CA ALA A 125 -1.98 14.77 -10.45
C ALA A 125 -1.86 13.82 -9.23
N LEU A 126 -1.92 12.50 -9.46
CA LEU A 126 -1.85 11.44 -8.45
C LEU A 126 -0.54 10.63 -8.51
N LEU A 127 0.39 11.02 -9.36
CA LEU A 127 1.75 10.50 -9.33
C LEU A 127 2.49 11.01 -8.10
N SER A 128 3.44 10.24 -7.62
CA SER A 128 4.34 10.68 -6.56
C SER A 128 5.13 11.92 -6.99
N VAL A 129 5.70 12.64 -6.04
CA VAL A 129 6.52 13.82 -6.35
C VAL A 129 7.76 13.44 -7.18
N HIS A 130 8.32 12.27 -6.91
CA HIS A 130 9.44 11.73 -7.68
C HIS A 130 9.03 11.41 -9.11
N ASP A 131 7.92 10.66 -9.29
CA ASP A 131 7.45 10.23 -10.61
C ASP A 131 6.98 11.39 -11.49
N PHE A 132 6.47 12.46 -10.87
CA PHE A 132 6.12 13.68 -11.57
C PHE A 132 7.36 14.40 -12.16
N GLN A 133 8.50 14.32 -11.45
CA GLN A 133 9.77 14.94 -11.88
C GLN A 133 10.59 14.03 -12.77
N HIS A 134 10.55 12.72 -12.50
CA HIS A 134 11.31 11.69 -13.19
C HIS A 134 10.33 10.63 -13.64
N ARG A 135 9.81 10.80 -14.86
CA ARG A 135 8.80 9.89 -15.42
C ARG A 135 9.27 8.44 -15.31
N PRO A 136 8.46 7.53 -14.73
CA PRO A 136 8.85 6.13 -14.58
C PRO A 136 9.07 5.46 -15.94
N GLN A 137 9.91 4.44 -15.97
CA GLN A 137 10.24 3.72 -17.20
C GLN A 137 9.27 2.54 -17.43
N ILE A 138 9.02 2.20 -18.70
CA ILE A 138 8.26 0.99 -19.04
C ILE A 138 9.02 -0.23 -18.52
N GLY A 139 8.29 -1.14 -17.87
CA GLY A 139 8.86 -2.30 -17.18
C GLY A 139 9.25 -2.05 -15.73
N GLN A 140 9.24 -0.81 -15.25
CA GLN A 140 9.54 -0.49 -13.85
C GLN A 140 8.39 -0.97 -12.95
N GLU A 141 8.76 -1.63 -11.86
CA GLU A 141 7.84 -2.03 -10.80
C GLU A 141 7.68 -0.89 -9.79
N GLN A 142 6.45 -0.61 -9.41
CA GLN A 142 6.12 0.42 -8.44
C GLN A 142 4.88 0.05 -7.63
N VAL A 143 4.85 0.52 -6.38
CA VAL A 143 3.71 0.36 -5.49
C VAL A 143 2.68 1.45 -5.75
N LEU A 144 1.41 1.09 -5.79
CA LEU A 144 0.28 2.03 -5.97
C LEU A 144 -0.92 1.60 -5.13
N SER A 145 -1.82 2.52 -4.84
CA SER A 145 -3.12 2.21 -4.22
C SER A 145 -4.26 2.41 -5.21
N LEU A 146 -5.33 1.62 -5.11
CA LEU A 146 -6.55 1.84 -5.88
C LEU A 146 -7.39 2.95 -5.24
N ILE A 147 -7.93 3.83 -6.10
CA ILE A 147 -8.89 4.85 -5.68
C ILE A 147 -10.32 4.34 -5.85
N SER A 148 -10.56 3.52 -6.87
CA SER A 148 -11.87 3.02 -7.21
C SER A 148 -11.82 1.56 -7.63
N SER A 149 -12.76 0.77 -7.12
CA SER A 149 -12.98 -0.62 -7.55
C SER A 149 -13.62 -0.71 -8.94
N LYS A 150 -14.24 0.36 -9.43
CA LYS A 150 -14.91 0.39 -10.72
C LYS A 150 -13.96 0.83 -11.82
N GLU A 151 -14.08 0.20 -12.97
CA GLU A 151 -13.42 0.63 -14.19
C GLU A 151 -14.06 1.92 -14.73
N ASN A 152 -13.25 2.78 -15.31
CA ASN A 152 -13.73 3.93 -16.04
C ASN A 152 -14.28 3.50 -17.43
N ALA A 153 -14.82 4.47 -18.20
CA ALA A 153 -15.34 4.23 -19.55
C ALA A 153 -14.31 3.63 -20.54
N SER A 154 -13.04 3.60 -20.18
CA SER A 154 -11.94 3.01 -20.97
C SER A 154 -11.50 1.63 -20.48
N GLY A 155 -12.23 1.00 -19.55
CA GLY A 155 -11.86 -0.28 -18.97
C GLY A 155 -10.64 -0.22 -18.04
N LEU A 156 -10.29 0.97 -17.54
CA LEU A 156 -9.15 1.18 -16.65
C LEU A 156 -9.64 1.50 -15.24
N ARG A 157 -9.02 0.89 -14.25
CA ARG A 157 -9.19 1.29 -12.85
C ARG A 157 -8.33 2.51 -12.55
N MET A 158 -8.71 3.28 -11.53
CA MET A 158 -7.98 4.46 -11.12
C MET A 158 -7.09 4.15 -9.92
N GLY A 159 -5.84 4.57 -9.98
CA GLY A 159 -4.86 4.41 -8.91
C GLY A 159 -4.24 5.72 -8.46
N SER A 160 -3.54 5.67 -7.33
CA SER A 160 -2.76 6.77 -6.77
C SER A 160 -1.41 6.29 -6.25
N ARG A 161 -0.42 7.16 -6.38
CA ARG A 161 0.90 7.07 -5.74
C ARG A 161 1.18 8.33 -4.92
N ARG A 162 0.13 9.04 -4.47
CA ARG A 162 0.27 10.35 -3.85
C ARG A 162 -0.72 10.56 -2.72
N GLY A 163 -0.31 11.36 -1.75
CA GLY A 163 -1.17 11.84 -0.66
C GLY A 163 -1.15 10.96 0.58
N LEU A 164 -1.85 11.43 1.60
CA LEU A 164 -1.91 10.78 2.90
C LEU A 164 -2.49 9.37 2.81
N GLU A 165 -3.56 9.19 2.05
CA GLU A 165 -4.25 7.90 1.90
C GLU A 165 -3.32 6.82 1.30
N PHE A 166 -2.53 7.18 0.28
CA PHE A 166 -1.54 6.26 -0.29
C PHE A 166 -0.44 5.90 0.73
N VAL A 167 0.14 6.90 1.40
CA VAL A 167 1.20 6.67 2.41
C VAL A 167 0.66 5.83 3.56
N SER A 168 -0.54 6.14 4.08
CA SER A 168 -1.17 5.36 5.15
C SER A 168 -1.42 3.91 4.73
N ALA A 169 -1.94 3.69 3.53
CA ALA A 169 -2.18 2.34 3.02
C ALA A 169 -0.89 1.53 2.85
N VAL A 170 0.20 2.15 2.38
CA VAL A 170 1.52 1.51 2.28
C VAL A 170 2.05 1.15 3.67
N MET A 171 1.96 2.08 4.62
CA MET A 171 2.44 1.82 5.98
C MET A 171 1.63 0.72 6.67
N GLU A 172 0.31 0.72 6.52
CA GLU A 172 -0.55 -0.33 7.08
C GLU A 172 -0.28 -1.71 6.45
N CYS A 173 0.03 -1.74 5.14
CA CYS A 173 0.31 -2.98 4.43
C CYS A 173 1.67 -3.60 4.81
N TYR A 174 2.72 -2.79 4.90
CA TYR A 174 4.08 -3.28 5.11
C TYR A 174 4.50 -3.27 6.58
N TYR A 175 3.89 -2.42 7.40
CA TYR A 175 4.25 -2.21 8.81
C TYR A 175 3.00 -2.09 9.69
N PRO A 176 2.15 -3.12 9.70
CA PRO A 176 0.91 -3.10 10.47
C PRO A 176 1.22 -2.87 11.95
N GLU A 177 0.38 -2.09 12.62
CA GLU A 177 0.44 -1.80 14.06
C GLU A 177 1.66 -0.98 14.53
N CYS A 178 2.68 -0.78 13.67
CA CYS A 178 3.88 -0.02 14.05
C CYS A 178 3.72 1.49 13.94
N VAL A 179 2.69 1.97 13.24
CA VAL A 179 2.48 3.38 12.93
C VAL A 179 1.24 3.91 13.62
N SER A 180 1.41 4.96 14.43
CA SER A 180 0.33 5.59 15.20
C SER A 180 -0.09 6.97 14.66
N GLY A 181 0.62 7.51 13.67
CA GLY A 181 0.25 8.77 13.04
C GLY A 181 1.09 9.10 11.81
N ILE A 182 0.45 9.72 10.82
CA ILE A 182 1.09 10.17 9.59
C ILE A 182 0.61 11.58 9.24
N TRP A 183 1.54 12.46 8.91
CA TRP A 183 1.26 13.81 8.45
C TRP A 183 2.01 14.07 7.13
N MET A 184 1.32 14.67 6.18
CA MET A 184 1.88 15.01 4.88
C MET A 184 2.03 16.51 4.71
N GLY A 185 3.17 16.94 4.18
CA GLY A 185 3.36 18.33 3.75
C GLY A 185 2.47 18.70 2.57
N ALA A 186 2.18 19.99 2.41
CA ALA A 186 1.27 20.50 1.37
C ALA A 186 1.66 20.09 -0.06
N SER A 187 2.97 19.90 -0.34
CA SER A 187 3.47 19.44 -1.65
C SER A 187 3.48 17.92 -1.80
N ASN A 188 3.06 17.16 -0.79
CA ASN A 188 3.18 15.70 -0.70
C ASN A 188 4.63 15.17 -0.89
N GLY A 189 5.62 16.01 -0.75
CA GLY A 189 7.04 15.64 -0.86
C GLY A 189 7.74 15.37 0.47
N TRP A 190 7.03 15.54 1.58
CA TRP A 190 7.51 15.34 2.94
C TRP A 190 6.44 14.66 3.78
N ALA A 191 6.79 13.54 4.39
CA ALA A 191 5.96 12.84 5.37
C ALA A 191 6.63 12.88 6.75
N VAL A 192 5.83 13.02 7.80
CA VAL A 192 6.21 12.75 9.18
C VAL A 192 5.44 11.52 9.63
N ILE A 193 6.15 10.54 10.15
CA ILE A 193 5.57 9.24 10.56
C ILE A 193 5.89 9.05 12.03
N ARG A 194 4.85 8.91 12.84
CA ARG A 194 4.96 8.53 14.25
C ARG A 194 4.84 7.03 14.36
N MET A 195 5.86 6.40 14.92
CA MET A 195 5.94 4.96 14.98
C MET A 195 6.51 4.47 16.32
N ASP A 196 6.39 3.19 16.54
CA ASP A 196 6.97 2.51 17.69
C ASP A 196 8.48 2.79 17.79
N PRO A 197 9.01 3.17 18.97
CA PRO A 197 10.42 3.48 19.15
C PRO A 197 11.36 2.34 18.76
N ASP A 198 11.03 1.09 19.12
CA ASP A 198 11.88 -0.07 18.86
C ASP A 198 12.00 -0.33 17.34
N VAL A 199 10.87 -0.20 16.63
CA VAL A 199 10.84 -0.31 15.16
C VAL A 199 11.58 0.86 14.51
N MET A 200 11.45 2.07 15.09
CA MET A 200 12.16 3.24 14.59
C MET A 200 13.68 3.07 14.70
N ASP A 201 14.18 2.53 15.79
CA ASP A 201 15.62 2.29 16.00
C ASP A 201 16.15 1.25 15.01
N GLU A 202 15.40 0.16 14.78
CA GLU A 202 15.74 -0.83 13.74
C GLU A 202 15.82 -0.19 12.34
N TRP A 203 14.93 0.77 12.04
CA TRP A 203 14.92 1.46 10.74
C TRP A 203 16.06 2.45 10.57
N LEU A 204 16.54 3.03 11.67
CA LEU A 204 17.67 3.95 11.67
C LEU A 204 19.01 3.22 11.70
N GLU A 205 19.03 1.95 12.11
CA GLU A 205 20.17 1.07 11.95
C GLU A 205 20.55 0.91 10.46
N HIS A 206 21.71 0.36 10.18
CA HIS A 206 22.20 0.14 8.82
C HIS A 206 22.23 1.42 7.94
N GLU A 207 22.64 2.56 8.54
CA GLU A 207 22.79 3.84 7.83
C GLU A 207 21.46 4.35 7.22
N GLY A 208 20.33 3.95 7.77
CA GLY A 208 19.00 4.40 7.30
C GLY A 208 18.60 3.82 5.95
N MET A 209 19.13 2.67 5.55
CA MET A 209 18.79 2.02 4.28
C MET A 209 17.28 1.72 4.16
N ASN A 210 16.65 1.30 5.27
CA ASN A 210 15.22 1.05 5.29
C ASN A 210 14.41 2.33 5.04
N LEU A 211 14.86 3.45 5.62
CA LEU A 211 14.23 4.75 5.41
C LEU A 211 14.35 5.22 3.95
N LYS A 212 15.52 5.01 3.34
CA LYS A 212 15.75 5.34 1.93
C LYS A 212 14.89 4.47 1.01
N HIS A 213 14.82 3.17 1.28
CA HIS A 213 13.95 2.27 0.53
C HIS A 213 12.49 2.71 0.61
N LEU A 214 12.01 3.07 1.81
CA LEU A 214 10.65 3.59 1.97
C LEU A 214 10.42 4.90 1.21
N GLN A 215 11.40 5.81 1.19
CA GLN A 215 11.34 7.02 0.38
C GLN A 215 11.17 6.71 -1.11
N ASP A 216 11.90 5.73 -1.61
CA ASP A 216 11.85 5.28 -3.01
C ASP A 216 10.48 4.64 -3.33
N VAL A 217 9.97 3.75 -2.46
CA VAL A 217 8.66 3.12 -2.59
C VAL A 217 7.54 4.16 -2.62
N LEU A 218 7.56 5.11 -1.70
CA LEU A 218 6.56 6.16 -1.60
C LEU A 218 6.75 7.27 -2.65
N GLY A 219 7.93 7.35 -3.27
CA GLY A 219 8.28 8.42 -4.21
C GLY A 219 8.25 9.80 -3.58
N ILE A 220 8.62 9.93 -2.31
CA ILE A 220 8.67 11.18 -1.57
C ILE A 220 10.12 11.56 -1.23
N ARG A 221 10.39 12.86 -1.15
CA ARG A 221 11.76 13.36 -0.98
C ARG A 221 12.27 13.26 0.45
N ARG A 222 11.37 13.34 1.42
CA ARG A 222 11.75 13.40 2.82
C ARG A 222 10.75 12.65 3.70
N ILE A 223 11.30 11.81 4.56
CA ILE A 223 10.58 11.23 5.68
C ILE A 223 11.26 11.70 6.97
N THR A 224 10.46 12.10 7.94
CA THR A 224 10.90 12.35 9.31
C THR A 224 10.19 11.36 10.21
N LEU A 225 10.94 10.56 10.92
CA LEU A 225 10.41 9.65 11.93
C LEU A 225 10.35 10.37 13.29
N ILE A 226 9.29 10.16 14.02
CA ILE A 226 9.15 10.57 15.40
C ILE A 226 8.68 9.38 16.24
N PRO A 227 9.28 9.13 17.41
CA PRO A 227 8.87 8.03 18.27
C PRO A 227 7.49 8.30 18.86
N ALA A 228 6.67 7.27 18.97
CA ALA A 228 5.49 7.31 19.80
C ALA A 228 5.93 7.26 21.27
N CYS A 229 5.69 8.33 22.02
CA CYS A 229 6.08 8.37 23.42
C CYS A 229 5.00 7.72 24.29
N GLU A 230 5.37 6.67 25.02
CA GLU A 230 4.47 5.90 25.87
C GLU A 230 4.51 6.38 27.33
N GLU A 231 5.64 6.94 27.77
CA GLU A 231 5.86 7.38 29.14
C GLU A 231 5.40 8.83 29.37
N GLY A 232 4.82 9.09 30.53
CA GLY A 232 4.36 10.42 30.93
C GLY A 232 2.87 10.67 30.69
N ASN A 233 2.41 11.85 31.07
CA ASN A 233 1.04 12.30 30.77
C ASN A 233 0.91 12.74 29.32
N GLU A 234 -0.32 12.90 28.81
CA GLU A 234 -0.59 13.26 27.41
C GLU A 234 0.14 14.53 26.94
N GLN A 235 0.35 15.48 27.85
CA GLN A 235 1.06 16.72 27.54
C GLN A 235 2.56 16.48 27.38
N GLU A 236 3.17 15.68 28.25
CA GLU A 236 4.59 15.31 28.21
C GLU A 236 4.90 14.50 26.94
N LYS A 237 4.01 13.56 26.56
CA LYS A 237 4.12 12.79 25.32
C LYS A 237 4.12 13.71 24.10
N LYS A 238 3.16 14.61 24.00
CA LYS A 238 3.10 15.59 22.91
C LYS A 238 4.32 16.50 22.85
N ASP A 239 4.80 16.97 24.01
CA ASP A 239 6.00 17.79 24.09
C ASP A 239 7.25 17.06 23.61
N ALA A 240 7.38 15.79 23.94
CA ALA A 240 8.47 14.94 23.48
C ALA A 240 8.41 14.73 21.96
N GLU A 241 7.25 14.39 21.41
CA GLU A 241 7.04 14.23 19.96
C GLU A 241 7.38 15.51 19.19
N ILE A 242 6.93 16.67 19.68
CA ILE A 242 7.23 17.98 19.07
C ILE A 242 8.74 18.27 19.11
N LYS A 243 9.42 18.00 20.22
CA LYS A 243 10.88 18.14 20.34
C LYS A 243 11.61 17.25 19.34
N HIS A 244 11.21 15.98 19.21
CA HIS A 244 11.78 15.06 18.24
C HIS A 244 11.55 15.56 16.81
N PHE A 245 10.33 15.98 16.48
CA PHE A 245 10.04 16.54 15.17
C PHE A 245 10.94 17.74 14.84
N ILE A 246 11.05 18.70 15.73
CA ILE A 246 11.84 19.93 15.51
C ILE A 246 13.32 19.57 15.32
N ASN A 247 13.90 18.76 16.21
CA ASN A 247 15.30 18.37 16.17
C ASN A 247 15.66 17.58 14.89
N ASN A 248 14.78 16.69 14.45
CA ASN A 248 15.01 15.87 13.27
C ASN A 248 14.68 16.58 11.95
N SER A 249 13.77 17.56 12.02
CA SER A 249 13.35 18.30 10.84
C SER A 249 14.22 19.51 10.52
N TRP A 250 14.68 20.20 11.55
CA TRP A 250 15.49 21.41 11.39
C TRP A 250 16.51 21.59 12.51
N ARG A 251 17.68 21.02 12.37
CA ARG A 251 18.75 21.05 13.40
C ARG A 251 19.20 22.45 13.82
N ALA A 252 19.05 23.45 12.97
CA ALA A 252 19.40 24.83 13.30
C ALA A 252 18.33 25.55 14.13
N CYS A 253 17.13 25.01 14.18
CA CYS A 253 16.03 25.55 14.93
C CYS A 253 16.16 25.18 16.42
N LYS A 254 16.00 26.16 17.31
CA LYS A 254 16.03 25.94 18.77
C LYS A 254 14.69 26.28 19.40
N ILE A 255 14.25 25.43 20.30
CA ILE A 255 13.05 25.67 21.07
C ILE A 255 13.39 26.67 22.19
N LYS A 256 12.75 27.83 22.18
CA LYS A 256 12.84 28.84 23.27
C LYS A 256 11.81 28.59 24.32
N GLU A 257 10.61 28.24 23.92
CA GLU A 257 9.48 28.00 24.82
C GLU A 257 8.59 26.91 24.26
N LEU A 258 8.14 25.98 25.09
CA LEU A 258 7.21 24.93 24.74
C LEU A 258 6.21 24.76 25.88
N THR A 259 4.99 25.23 25.67
CA THR A 259 3.88 25.17 26.62
C THR A 259 2.67 24.49 25.97
N PRO A 260 1.65 24.10 26.72
CA PRO A 260 0.43 23.52 26.18
C PRO A 260 -0.26 24.36 25.10
N SER A 261 -0.12 25.68 25.16
CA SER A 261 -0.78 26.63 24.25
C SER A 261 0.18 27.24 23.21
N ARG A 262 1.50 27.09 23.36
CA ARG A 262 2.44 27.92 22.59
C ARG A 262 3.77 27.19 22.32
N ILE A 263 4.29 27.40 21.11
CA ILE A 263 5.62 26.97 20.69
C ILE A 263 6.38 28.19 20.18
N VAL A 264 7.50 28.55 20.83
CA VAL A 264 8.38 29.62 20.39
C VAL A 264 9.70 29.05 19.92
N LEU A 265 10.01 29.29 18.66
CA LEU A 265 11.20 28.78 17.99
C LEU A 265 12.12 29.94 17.61
N TYR A 266 13.40 29.71 17.73
CA TYR A 266 14.44 30.59 17.21
C TYR A 266 15.14 29.93 16.03
N THR A 267 15.23 30.65 14.91
CA THR A 267 16.00 30.22 13.73
C THR A 267 17.12 31.25 13.46
N PRO A 268 18.39 30.80 13.33
CA PRO A 268 19.47 31.70 12.93
C PRO A 268 19.19 32.32 11.55
N ILE A 269 19.51 33.59 11.39
CA ILE A 269 19.28 34.36 10.15
C ILE A 269 19.92 33.69 8.94
N GLU A 270 21.09 33.08 9.11
CA GLU A 270 21.81 32.35 8.05
C GLU A 270 21.09 31.08 7.53
N SER A 271 20.18 30.53 8.34
CA SER A 271 19.38 29.34 8.02
C SER A 271 17.96 29.66 7.53
N ASN A 272 17.63 30.95 7.40
CA ASN A 272 16.27 31.43 7.21
C ASN A 272 15.88 31.44 5.72
N ASP A 273 15.70 30.23 5.11
CA ASP A 273 15.06 30.09 3.81
C ASP A 273 13.52 30.18 3.99
N PRO A 274 12.88 31.25 3.47
CA PRO A 274 11.44 31.46 3.67
C PRO A 274 10.56 30.31 3.19
N ARG A 275 11.00 29.55 2.17
CA ARG A 275 10.24 28.39 1.65
C ARG A 275 10.32 27.21 2.61
N LYS A 276 11.53 26.92 3.11
CA LYS A 276 11.74 25.86 4.11
C LYS A 276 10.98 26.19 5.40
N LEU A 277 11.05 27.45 5.83
CA LEU A 277 10.36 27.92 7.03
C LEU A 277 8.84 27.72 6.92
N ARG A 278 8.23 28.13 5.81
CA ARG A 278 6.79 27.94 5.56
C ARG A 278 6.39 26.46 5.57
N THR A 279 7.18 25.62 4.91
CA THR A 279 6.91 24.18 4.85
C THR A 279 7.02 23.54 6.24
N PHE A 280 8.03 23.95 7.02
CA PHE A 280 8.24 23.47 8.38
C PHE A 280 7.11 23.95 9.31
N ALA A 281 6.74 25.23 9.29
CA ALA A 281 5.64 25.78 10.07
C ALA A 281 4.32 25.09 9.76
N SER A 282 3.99 24.91 8.47
CA SER A 282 2.80 24.20 8.05
C SER A 282 2.77 22.73 8.51
N MET A 283 3.93 22.09 8.65
CA MET A 283 3.98 20.72 9.17
C MET A 283 3.83 20.71 10.69
N LEU A 284 4.48 21.64 11.38
CA LEU A 284 4.35 21.79 12.83
C LEU A 284 2.90 22.07 13.25
N GLU A 285 2.18 22.92 12.48
CA GLU A 285 0.75 23.18 12.68
C GLU A 285 -0.11 21.90 12.58
N LYS A 286 0.23 21.00 11.67
CA LYS A 286 -0.47 19.70 11.54
C LYS A 286 -0.18 18.74 12.69
N ILE A 287 1.03 18.79 13.26
CA ILE A 287 1.44 17.93 14.38
C ILE A 287 0.90 18.46 15.71
N ALA A 288 0.83 19.78 15.86
CA ALA A 288 0.40 20.47 17.07
C ALA A 288 -0.62 21.58 16.76
N PRO A 289 -1.82 21.22 16.26
CA PRO A 289 -2.81 22.21 15.80
C PRO A 289 -3.38 23.07 16.93
N GLU A 290 -3.29 22.61 18.17
CA GLU A 290 -3.80 23.31 19.35
C GLU A 290 -2.85 24.38 19.89
N ARG A 291 -1.65 24.53 19.33
CA ARG A 291 -0.62 25.43 19.83
C ARG A 291 -0.32 26.57 18.88
N GLU A 292 -0.28 27.79 19.43
CA GLU A 292 0.20 28.96 18.71
C GLU A 292 1.69 28.80 18.39
N GLN A 293 2.08 29.06 17.14
CA GLN A 293 3.47 28.94 16.69
C GLN A 293 4.06 30.31 16.44
N ILE A 294 5.19 30.61 17.10
CA ILE A 294 5.97 31.84 16.92
C ILE A 294 7.39 31.46 16.52
N ILE A 295 7.79 31.85 15.33
CA ILE A 295 9.14 31.64 14.83
C ILE A 295 9.84 33.01 14.77
N VAL A 296 10.96 33.12 15.47
CA VAL A 296 11.72 34.36 15.68
C VAL A 296 13.10 34.25 15.06
#